data_0ede5d6f552db2311b095ebc95e56830
#
_entry.id   0ede5d6f552db2311b095ebc95e56830
#
_cell.length_a   1.000
_cell.length_b   1.000
_cell.length_c   1.000
_cell.angle_alpha   90.00
_cell.angle_beta   90.00
_cell.angle_gamma   90.00
#
_symmetry.space_group_name_H-M   'P 1'
#
loop_
_entity.id
_entity.type
_entity.pdbx_description
1 polymer ?
#
loop_
_entity_poly.entity_id
_entity_poly.type
_entity_poly.pdbx_seq_one_letter_code
_entity_poly.pdbx_strand_id
1 'polypeptide(L)'
;RIEKDIKTVFPEIEDELQRKLVRRRHELSKSENYIELVQFGMEDVKENLASRLESVKAYALSQINSLTTKYLRDVIRDEAKQYDEMATSQISKDALASVFSKVDSAILSDQDKKKIAEVVGKVVDGAELLENEKYVAHYVLYLVEVGKNISELEKPIHQFVEICNSYLYGKSFIFDNVSYKVRRSE
;
A
#
# COMPACT_ATOMS: atom_id res chain seq x y z
N ARG A 1 -23.91 5.45 11.86
CA ARG A 1 -22.75 6.32 11.58
C ARG A 1 -21.59 5.49 11.03
N ILE A 2 -21.09 4.46 11.73
CA ILE A 2 -20.02 3.54 11.29
C ILE A 2 -20.33 2.93 9.92
N GLU A 3 -21.53 2.46 9.69
CA GLU A 3 -21.95 1.83 8.44
C GLU A 3 -21.82 2.79 7.24
N LYS A 4 -22.18 4.05 7.43
CA LYS A 4 -22.04 5.09 6.41
C LYS A 4 -20.57 5.40 6.09
N ASP A 5 -19.73 5.41 7.11
CA ASP A 5 -18.30 5.70 6.97
C ASP A 5 -17.59 4.54 6.26
N ILE A 6 -17.93 3.28 6.58
CA ILE A 6 -17.39 2.08 5.88
C ILE A 6 -17.82 2.04 4.42
N LYS A 7 -19.06 2.37 4.09
CA LYS A 7 -19.57 2.44 2.71
C LYS A 7 -18.83 3.47 1.85
N THR A 8 -18.34 4.54 2.47
CA THR A 8 -17.56 5.56 1.76
C THR A 8 -16.18 5.03 1.34
N VAL A 9 -15.60 4.13 2.12
CA VAL A 9 -14.26 3.56 1.87
C VAL A 9 -14.32 2.34 0.94
N PHE A 10 -15.39 1.56 1.02
CA PHE A 10 -15.58 0.33 0.25
C PHE A 10 -16.97 0.31 -0.40
N PRO A 11 -17.19 1.06 -1.48
CA PRO A 11 -18.51 1.14 -2.13
C PRO A 11 -19.00 -0.21 -2.67
N GLU A 12 -18.10 -1.11 -3.05
CA GLU A 12 -18.43 -2.46 -3.52
C GLU A 12 -19.10 -3.34 -2.45
N ILE A 13 -18.88 -3.05 -1.16
CA ILE A 13 -19.51 -3.78 -0.06
C ILE A 13 -21.02 -3.52 -0.01
N GLU A 14 -21.47 -2.35 -0.47
CA GLU A 14 -22.89 -1.99 -0.44
C GLU A 14 -23.75 -2.94 -1.26
N ASP A 15 -23.32 -3.21 -2.49
CA ASP A 15 -24.07 -4.09 -3.39
C ASP A 15 -24.10 -5.54 -2.91
N GLU A 16 -23.02 -6.02 -2.33
CA GLU A 16 -22.92 -7.38 -1.82
C GLU A 16 -23.68 -7.57 -0.51
N LEU A 17 -23.58 -6.61 0.41
CA LEU A 17 -24.37 -6.59 1.63
C LEU A 17 -25.87 -6.50 1.36
N GLN A 18 -26.30 -5.63 0.43
CA GLN A 18 -27.71 -5.53 0.08
C GLN A 18 -28.23 -6.82 -0.55
N ARG A 19 -27.50 -7.45 -1.46
CA ARG A 19 -27.89 -8.74 -2.06
C ARG A 19 -28.02 -9.85 -1.02
N LYS A 20 -27.07 -9.94 -0.08
CA LYS A 20 -27.08 -10.93 1.01
C LYS A 20 -28.17 -10.64 2.03
N LEU A 21 -28.40 -9.37 2.42
CA LEU A 21 -29.45 -8.96 3.35
C LEU A 21 -30.86 -9.18 2.78
N VAL A 22 -31.08 -8.93 1.48
CA VAL A 22 -32.37 -9.20 0.84
C VAL A 22 -32.68 -10.69 0.78
N ARG A 23 -31.68 -11.54 0.48
CA ARG A 23 -31.84 -13.00 0.50
C ARG A 23 -32.18 -13.53 1.90
N ARG A 24 -31.52 -13.02 2.96
CA ARG A 24 -31.74 -13.49 4.35
C ARG A 24 -32.89 -12.80 5.07
N ARG A 25 -33.35 -11.62 4.64
CA ARG A 25 -34.61 -11.06 5.21
C ARG A 25 -35.79 -12.03 5.08
N HIS A 26 -35.78 -12.88 4.06
CA HIS A 26 -36.79 -13.95 3.91
C HIS A 26 -36.57 -15.12 4.88
N GLU A 27 -35.35 -15.37 5.33
CA GLU A 27 -35.00 -16.43 6.26
C GLU A 27 -35.08 -15.96 7.74
N LEU A 28 -34.71 -14.70 8.02
CA LEU A 28 -34.65 -14.09 9.35
C LEU A 28 -36.00 -13.62 9.89
N SER A 29 -37.07 -13.65 9.09
CA SER A 29 -38.44 -13.37 9.62
C SER A 29 -38.91 -14.37 10.69
N LYS A 30 -38.09 -15.33 11.05
CA LYS A 30 -38.36 -16.38 12.03
C LYS A 30 -37.46 -16.43 13.27
N SER A 31 -36.43 -15.57 13.41
CA SER A 31 -35.59 -15.59 14.61
C SER A 31 -35.33 -14.18 15.16
N GLU A 32 -35.58 -14.02 16.47
CA GLU A 32 -35.46 -12.76 17.21
C GLU A 32 -33.99 -12.35 17.58
N ASN A 33 -32.96 -12.82 16.89
CA ASN A 33 -31.58 -12.62 17.31
C ASN A 33 -30.89 -11.45 16.60
N TYR A 34 -30.96 -10.27 17.23
CA TYR A 34 -30.22 -9.04 16.83
C TYR A 34 -28.68 -9.24 16.76
N ILE A 35 -28.16 -10.17 17.57
CA ILE A 35 -26.74 -10.53 17.66
C ILE A 35 -26.25 -11.20 16.35
N GLU A 36 -27.09 -11.99 15.71
CA GLU A 36 -26.75 -12.71 14.48
C GLU A 36 -26.54 -11.77 13.28
N LEU A 37 -27.31 -10.68 13.21
CA LEU A 37 -27.15 -9.65 12.15
C LEU A 37 -25.85 -8.88 12.27
N VAL A 38 -25.40 -8.60 13.50
CA VAL A 38 -24.11 -7.90 13.74
C VAL A 38 -22.94 -8.82 13.42
N GLN A 39 -22.99 -10.08 13.84
CA GLN A 39 -21.96 -11.08 13.51
C GLN A 39 -21.82 -11.28 12.01
N PHE A 40 -22.91 -11.34 11.28
CA PHE A 40 -22.93 -11.52 9.85
C PHE A 40 -22.28 -10.33 9.10
N GLY A 41 -22.61 -9.11 9.47
CA GLY A 41 -21.98 -7.92 8.85
C GLY A 41 -20.48 -7.83 9.15
N MET A 42 -20.04 -8.28 10.32
CA MET A 42 -18.61 -8.30 10.68
C MET A 42 -17.82 -9.35 9.91
N GLU A 43 -18.43 -10.50 9.59
CA GLU A 43 -17.77 -11.55 8.80
C GLU A 43 -17.55 -11.12 7.35
N ASP A 44 -18.55 -10.49 6.73
CA ASP A 44 -18.41 -9.91 5.38
C ASP A 44 -17.33 -8.83 5.32
N VAL A 45 -17.25 -7.95 6.33
CA VAL A 45 -16.19 -6.93 6.43
C VAL A 45 -14.81 -7.59 6.53
N LYS A 46 -14.68 -8.64 7.34
CA LYS A 46 -13.42 -9.39 7.50
C LYS A 46 -12.99 -10.06 6.21
N GLU A 47 -13.90 -10.71 5.49
CA GLU A 47 -13.62 -11.37 4.22
C GLU A 47 -13.20 -10.36 3.15
N ASN A 48 -13.92 -9.25 3.04
CA ASN A 48 -13.58 -8.18 2.09
C ASN A 48 -12.22 -7.54 2.40
N LEU A 49 -11.93 -7.27 3.68
CA LEU A 49 -10.64 -6.74 4.08
C LEU A 49 -9.52 -7.73 3.76
N ALA A 50 -9.70 -9.02 4.06
CA ALA A 50 -8.72 -10.07 3.75
C ALA A 50 -8.46 -10.17 2.23
N SER A 51 -9.52 -10.19 1.42
CA SER A 51 -9.43 -10.21 -0.03
C SER A 51 -8.68 -8.99 -0.58
N ARG A 52 -8.97 -7.80 -0.03
CA ARG A 52 -8.30 -6.56 -0.42
C ARG A 52 -6.82 -6.56 -0.06
N LEU A 53 -6.47 -7.01 1.15
CA LEU A 53 -5.08 -7.15 1.59
C LEU A 53 -4.29 -8.10 0.67
N GLU A 54 -4.84 -9.24 0.31
CA GLU A 54 -4.21 -10.18 -0.62
C GLU A 54 -4.07 -9.58 -2.02
N SER A 55 -5.06 -8.84 -2.51
CA SER A 55 -5.01 -8.17 -3.81
C SER A 55 -3.90 -7.11 -3.85
N VAL A 56 -3.77 -6.28 -2.82
CA VAL A 56 -2.71 -5.26 -2.73
C VAL A 56 -1.34 -5.92 -2.65
N LYS A 57 -1.20 -6.98 -1.85
CA LYS A 57 0.03 -7.76 -1.73
C LYS A 57 0.46 -8.39 -3.06
N ALA A 58 -0.47 -9.04 -3.76
CA ALA A 58 -0.21 -9.64 -5.07
C ALA A 58 0.19 -8.59 -6.10
N TYR A 59 -0.48 -7.43 -6.10
CA TYR A 59 -0.12 -6.30 -6.95
C TYR A 59 1.29 -5.79 -6.64
N ALA A 60 1.63 -5.57 -5.36
CA ALA A 60 2.94 -5.10 -4.94
C ALA A 60 4.06 -6.03 -5.40
N LEU A 61 3.89 -7.35 -5.20
CA LEU A 61 4.85 -8.36 -5.68
C LEU A 61 5.00 -8.34 -7.20
N SER A 62 3.90 -8.24 -7.94
CA SER A 62 3.91 -8.14 -9.40
C SER A 62 4.66 -6.88 -9.87
N GLN A 63 4.43 -5.74 -9.23
CA GLN A 63 5.10 -4.48 -9.58
C GLN A 63 6.60 -4.53 -9.30
N ILE A 64 7.04 -5.11 -8.18
CA ILE A 64 8.45 -5.27 -7.85
C ILE A 64 9.15 -6.19 -8.87
N ASN A 65 8.52 -7.30 -9.26
CA ASN A 65 9.06 -8.19 -10.29
C ASN A 65 9.16 -7.50 -11.65
N SER A 66 8.13 -6.76 -12.05
CA SER A 66 8.11 -5.97 -13.27
C SER A 66 9.20 -4.90 -13.28
N LEU A 67 9.37 -4.19 -12.16
CA LEU A 67 10.42 -3.18 -11.96
C LEU A 67 11.80 -3.79 -12.18
N THR A 68 12.07 -4.92 -11.53
CA THR A 68 13.37 -5.61 -11.64
C THR A 68 13.67 -5.98 -13.09
N THR A 69 12.71 -6.53 -13.80
CA THR A 69 12.85 -6.92 -15.19
C THR A 69 13.06 -5.69 -16.10
N LYS A 70 12.30 -4.63 -15.88
CA LYS A 70 12.43 -3.36 -16.63
C LYS A 70 13.81 -2.73 -16.41
N TYR A 71 14.24 -2.65 -15.15
CA TYR A 71 15.54 -2.10 -14.80
C TYR A 71 16.70 -2.90 -15.44
N LEU A 72 16.67 -4.22 -15.37
CA LEU A 72 17.69 -5.07 -16.02
C LEU A 72 17.74 -4.85 -17.52
N ARG A 73 16.58 -4.73 -18.16
CA ARG A 73 16.52 -4.42 -19.60
C ARG A 73 17.17 -3.08 -19.90
N ASP A 74 16.87 -2.05 -19.13
CA ASP A 74 17.38 -0.70 -19.33
C ASP A 74 18.89 -0.62 -19.09
N VAL A 75 19.40 -1.39 -18.13
CA VAL A 75 20.85 -1.56 -17.90
C VAL A 75 21.52 -2.24 -19.09
N ILE A 76 20.96 -3.33 -19.62
CA ILE A 76 21.51 -4.07 -20.77
C ILE A 76 21.52 -3.20 -22.04
N ARG A 77 20.54 -2.31 -22.20
CA ARG A 77 20.43 -1.40 -23.36
C ARG A 77 21.18 -0.09 -23.19
N ASP A 78 21.84 0.10 -22.06
CA ASP A 78 22.51 1.36 -21.69
C ASP A 78 21.55 2.56 -21.56
N GLU A 79 20.23 2.29 -21.48
CA GLU A 79 19.17 3.29 -21.32
C GLU A 79 19.13 3.86 -19.90
N ALA A 80 19.61 3.10 -18.91
CA ALA A 80 19.67 3.53 -17.51
C ALA A 80 20.59 4.72 -17.26
N LYS A 81 21.47 5.06 -18.20
CA LYS A 81 22.31 6.27 -18.18
C LYS A 81 21.60 7.52 -18.70
N GLN A 82 20.54 7.33 -19.49
CA GLN A 82 19.71 8.41 -20.02
C GLN A 82 18.71 8.84 -18.93
N TYR A 83 19.24 9.56 -18.00
CA TYR A 83 18.52 10.07 -16.88
C TYR A 83 17.66 11.27 -17.34
N ASP A 84 16.35 11.16 -17.17
CA ASP A 84 15.41 12.23 -17.47
C ASP A 84 15.31 13.19 -16.27
N GLU A 85 15.89 14.38 -16.40
CA GLU A 85 15.84 15.42 -15.37
C GLU A 85 14.41 15.82 -14.99
N MET A 86 13.44 15.69 -15.91
CA MET A 86 12.03 15.97 -15.61
C MET A 86 11.41 14.94 -14.66
N ALA A 87 11.85 13.68 -14.70
CA ALA A 87 11.37 12.66 -13.80
C ALA A 87 11.87 12.84 -12.35
N THR A 88 12.95 13.58 -12.16
CA THR A 88 13.59 13.79 -10.86
C THR A 88 12.85 14.73 -9.93
N SER A 89 12.10 15.68 -10.48
CA SER A 89 11.24 16.57 -9.70
C SER A 89 10.17 15.80 -8.88
N GLN A 90 9.97 14.52 -9.19
CA GLN A 90 9.01 13.65 -8.49
C GLN A 90 9.63 12.92 -7.29
N ILE A 91 10.94 12.93 -7.11
CA ILE A 91 11.61 12.31 -5.98
C ILE A 91 11.58 13.29 -4.80
N SER A 92 10.72 13.06 -3.84
CA SER A 92 10.78 13.76 -2.56
C SER A 92 11.50 12.89 -1.53
N LYS A 93 12.09 13.51 -0.50
CA LYS A 93 12.68 12.80 0.63
C LYS A 93 11.67 11.90 1.34
N ASP A 94 10.41 12.33 1.40
CA ASP A 94 9.32 11.55 2.01
C ASP A 94 8.95 10.32 1.18
N ALA A 95 8.92 10.45 -0.15
CA ALA A 95 8.70 9.31 -1.04
C ALA A 95 9.82 8.27 -0.91
N LEU A 96 11.07 8.71 -0.79
CA LEU A 96 12.20 7.83 -0.56
C LEU A 96 12.13 7.15 0.82
N ALA A 97 11.80 7.89 1.88
CA ALA A 97 11.61 7.34 3.22
C ALA A 97 10.51 6.28 3.24
N SER A 98 9.40 6.52 2.53
CA SER A 98 8.30 5.55 2.37
C SER A 98 8.76 4.28 1.65
N VAL A 99 9.58 4.39 0.61
CA VAL A 99 10.15 3.22 -0.08
C VAL A 99 11.10 2.45 0.84
N PHE A 100 11.99 3.14 1.56
CA PHE A 100 12.94 2.48 2.47
C PHE A 100 12.27 1.81 3.66
N SER A 101 11.12 2.30 4.13
CA SER A 101 10.35 1.64 5.19
C SER A 101 9.82 0.27 4.77
N LYS A 102 9.65 0.03 3.46
CA LYS A 102 9.16 -1.23 2.88
C LYS A 102 10.29 -2.20 2.50
N VAL A 103 11.56 -1.76 2.55
CA VAL A 103 12.72 -2.61 2.23
C VAL A 103 13.28 -3.21 3.49
N ASP A 104 13.45 -4.54 3.48
CA ASP A 104 14.02 -5.27 4.61
C ASP A 104 15.46 -4.79 4.89
N SER A 105 15.71 -4.41 6.14
CA SER A 105 17.03 -3.97 6.62
C SER A 105 18.10 -5.07 6.59
N ALA A 106 17.69 -6.33 6.43
CA ALA A 106 18.62 -7.44 6.21
C ALA A 106 19.24 -7.42 4.82
N ILE A 107 18.58 -6.77 3.84
CA ILE A 107 19.03 -6.71 2.43
C ILE A 107 19.79 -5.41 2.17
N LEU A 108 19.31 -4.29 2.69
CA LEU A 108 19.94 -2.97 2.55
C LEU A 108 20.45 -2.48 3.91
N SER A 109 21.78 -2.42 4.04
CA SER A 109 22.39 -1.87 5.24
C SER A 109 22.11 -0.36 5.37
N ASP A 110 22.22 0.17 6.59
CA ASP A 110 22.06 1.62 6.82
C ASP A 110 23.09 2.46 6.03
N GLN A 111 24.26 1.86 5.73
CA GLN A 111 25.28 2.50 4.92
C GLN A 111 24.84 2.58 3.45
N ASP A 112 24.19 1.55 2.93
CA ASP A 112 23.65 1.55 1.57
C ASP A 112 22.49 2.53 1.44
N LYS A 113 21.61 2.59 2.44
CA LYS A 113 20.52 3.58 2.50
C LYS A 113 21.06 5.02 2.49
N LYS A 114 22.15 5.29 3.22
CA LYS A 114 22.81 6.60 3.20
C LYS A 114 23.35 6.94 1.83
N LYS A 115 24.05 6.03 1.16
CA LYS A 115 24.56 6.25 -0.19
C LYS A 115 23.45 6.55 -1.20
N ILE A 116 22.36 5.79 -1.13
CA ILE A 116 21.20 6.05 -1.99
C ILE A 116 20.59 7.43 -1.68
N ALA A 117 20.47 7.80 -0.41
CA ALA A 117 19.98 9.12 -0.03
C ALA A 117 20.88 10.27 -0.51
N GLU A 118 22.20 10.07 -0.51
CA GLU A 118 23.18 11.04 -1.07
C GLU A 118 22.98 11.21 -2.59
N VAL A 119 22.82 10.10 -3.32
CA VAL A 119 22.55 10.16 -4.77
C VAL A 119 21.25 10.90 -5.05
N VAL A 120 20.18 10.59 -4.29
CA VAL A 120 18.90 11.29 -4.43
C VAL A 120 19.02 12.76 -4.07
N GLY A 121 19.81 13.10 -3.05
CA GLY A 121 20.11 14.50 -2.71
C GLY A 121 20.73 15.24 -3.89
N LYS A 122 21.74 14.67 -4.54
CA LYS A 122 22.37 15.24 -5.75
C LYS A 122 21.35 15.44 -6.88
N VAL A 123 20.46 14.46 -7.07
CA VAL A 123 19.39 14.53 -8.07
C VAL A 123 18.45 15.71 -7.80
N VAL A 124 17.99 15.87 -6.57
CA VAL A 124 17.06 16.95 -6.17
C VAL A 124 17.74 18.32 -6.29
N ASP A 125 19.03 18.39 -5.98
CA ASP A 125 19.83 19.62 -6.05
C ASP A 125 20.30 19.95 -7.49
N GLY A 126 20.01 19.09 -8.48
CA GLY A 126 20.44 19.28 -9.88
C GLY A 126 21.94 19.14 -10.05
N ALA A 127 22.64 18.43 -9.17
CA ALA A 127 24.07 18.21 -9.25
C ALA A 127 24.42 17.13 -10.28
N GLU A 128 25.59 17.22 -10.86
CA GLU A 128 26.08 16.24 -11.82
C GLU A 128 26.31 14.87 -11.13
N LEU A 129 25.76 13.81 -11.74
CA LEU A 129 25.88 12.45 -11.26
C LEU A 129 27.05 11.73 -11.92
N LEU A 130 27.78 10.93 -11.13
CA LEU A 130 28.73 9.97 -11.66
C LEU A 130 28.02 8.87 -12.46
N GLU A 131 28.73 8.21 -13.36
CA GLU A 131 28.18 7.14 -14.20
C GLU A 131 27.46 6.04 -13.39
N ASN A 132 28.07 5.59 -12.30
CA ASN A 132 27.47 4.59 -11.41
C ASN A 132 26.28 5.13 -10.60
N GLU A 133 26.25 6.43 -10.31
CA GLU A 133 25.16 7.08 -9.59
C GLU A 133 23.90 7.20 -10.47
N LYS A 134 24.06 7.34 -11.77
CA LYS A 134 22.94 7.37 -12.73
C LYS A 134 22.11 6.08 -12.69
N TYR A 135 22.77 4.93 -12.60
CA TYR A 135 22.07 3.65 -12.43
C TYR A 135 21.25 3.57 -11.15
N VAL A 136 21.83 4.09 -10.05
CA VAL A 136 21.13 4.12 -8.76
C VAL A 136 19.93 5.06 -8.83
N ALA A 137 20.11 6.27 -9.40
CA ALA A 137 19.05 7.25 -9.57
C ALA A 137 17.89 6.69 -10.41
N HIS A 138 18.20 6.02 -11.52
CA HIS A 138 17.22 5.39 -12.39
C HIS A 138 16.40 4.29 -11.67
N TYR A 139 17.06 3.44 -10.88
CA TYR A 139 16.38 2.44 -10.08
C TYR A 139 15.47 3.06 -9.03
N VAL A 140 15.94 4.11 -8.35
CA VAL A 140 15.15 4.80 -7.32
C VAL A 140 13.91 5.48 -7.91
N LEU A 141 13.98 6.04 -9.11
CA LEU A 141 12.82 6.58 -9.82
C LEU A 141 11.73 5.53 -9.99
N TYR A 142 12.08 4.34 -10.45
CA TYR A 142 11.12 3.24 -10.57
C TYR A 142 10.55 2.79 -9.23
N LEU A 143 11.39 2.73 -8.19
CA LEU A 143 10.92 2.40 -6.85
C LEU A 143 9.90 3.41 -6.32
N VAL A 144 10.14 4.70 -6.55
CA VAL A 144 9.23 5.78 -6.13
C VAL A 144 7.90 5.69 -6.89
N GLU A 145 7.94 5.44 -8.19
CA GLU A 145 6.74 5.25 -9.02
C GLU A 145 5.90 4.07 -8.53
N VAL A 146 6.53 2.92 -8.34
CA VAL A 146 5.87 1.72 -7.81
C VAL A 146 5.34 1.96 -6.38
N GLY A 147 6.12 2.63 -5.53
CA GLY A 147 5.72 2.98 -4.17
C GLY A 147 4.49 3.88 -4.13
N LYS A 148 4.38 4.85 -5.03
CA LYS A 148 3.18 5.71 -5.17
C LYS A 148 1.95 4.88 -5.53
N ASN A 149 2.07 4.01 -6.53
CA ASN A 149 0.96 3.18 -6.99
C ASN A 149 0.47 2.22 -5.89
N ILE A 150 1.40 1.62 -5.13
CA ILE A 150 1.04 0.77 -3.99
C ILE A 150 0.36 1.59 -2.89
N SER A 151 0.88 2.78 -2.56
CA SER A 151 0.31 3.65 -1.54
C SER A 151 -1.11 4.09 -1.87
N GLU A 152 -1.43 4.35 -3.14
CA GLU A 152 -2.80 4.64 -3.56
C GLU A 152 -3.76 3.46 -3.29
N LEU A 153 -3.31 2.23 -3.52
CA LEU A 153 -4.10 1.03 -3.22
C LEU A 153 -4.22 0.75 -1.72
N GLU A 154 -3.25 1.18 -0.92
CA GLU A 154 -3.27 1.06 0.55
C GLU A 154 -4.18 2.08 1.23
N LYS A 155 -4.44 3.24 0.60
CA LYS A 155 -5.27 4.32 1.17
C LYS A 155 -6.61 3.85 1.77
N PRO A 156 -7.44 3.05 1.07
CA PRO A 156 -8.69 2.59 1.64
C PRO A 156 -8.51 1.74 2.89
N ILE A 157 -7.40 0.98 2.98
CA ILE A 157 -7.08 0.14 4.16
C ILE A 157 -6.73 1.04 5.34
N HIS A 158 -5.89 2.07 5.12
CA HIS A 158 -5.57 3.06 6.14
C HIS A 158 -6.82 3.78 6.65
N GLN A 159 -7.67 4.26 5.74
CA GLN A 159 -8.93 4.91 6.09
C GLN A 159 -9.86 3.99 6.91
N PHE A 160 -9.95 2.72 6.51
CA PHE A 160 -10.71 1.72 7.26
C PHE A 160 -10.18 1.56 8.70
N VAL A 161 -8.86 1.44 8.85
CA VAL A 161 -8.21 1.32 10.17
C VAL A 161 -8.44 2.58 11.01
N GLU A 162 -8.32 3.77 10.44
CA GLU A 162 -8.58 5.05 11.11
C GLU A 162 -10.04 5.15 11.58
N ILE A 163 -10.99 4.81 10.71
CA ILE A 163 -12.41 4.78 11.07
C ILE A 163 -12.65 3.80 12.22
N CYS A 164 -12.14 2.59 12.15
CA CYS A 164 -12.27 1.61 13.23
C CYS A 164 -11.69 2.18 14.55
N ASN A 165 -10.50 2.77 14.49
CA ASN A 165 -9.83 3.32 15.67
C ASN A 165 -10.59 4.49 16.30
N SER A 166 -11.36 5.26 15.52
CA SER A 166 -12.19 6.35 16.06
C SER A 166 -13.34 5.87 16.96
N TYR A 167 -13.69 4.58 16.89
CA TYR A 167 -14.76 3.96 17.69
C TYR A 167 -14.23 3.04 18.80
N LEU A 168 -12.93 2.76 18.83
CA LEU A 168 -12.33 1.89 19.84
C LEU A 168 -11.81 2.74 21.02
N TYR A 169 -12.00 2.20 22.23
CA TYR A 169 -11.44 2.76 23.45
C TYR A 169 -10.43 1.80 24.06
N GLY A 170 -9.22 2.29 24.34
CA GLY A 170 -8.16 1.49 24.95
C GLY A 170 -7.59 0.36 24.08
N LYS A 171 -7.94 0.33 22.80
CA LYS A 171 -7.44 -0.62 21.80
C LYS A 171 -7.36 0.08 20.46
N SER A 172 -6.44 -0.37 19.60
CA SER A 172 -6.35 0.14 18.23
C SER A 172 -6.02 -0.98 17.24
N PHE A 173 -6.38 -0.76 16.00
CA PHE A 173 -5.89 -1.54 14.87
C PHE A 173 -4.67 -0.85 14.27
N ILE A 174 -3.72 -1.64 13.81
CA ILE A 174 -2.53 -1.17 13.10
C ILE A 174 -2.46 -1.95 11.80
N PHE A 175 -2.34 -1.24 10.69
CA PHE A 175 -2.04 -1.85 9.40
C PHE A 175 -0.52 -1.97 9.25
N ASP A 176 -0.04 -3.21 9.11
CA ASP A 176 1.34 -3.53 8.80
C ASP A 176 1.48 -3.70 7.28
N ASN A 177 2.03 -2.71 6.62
CA ASN A 177 2.20 -2.67 5.17
C ASN A 177 3.37 -3.52 4.65
N VAL A 178 4.16 -4.12 5.52
CA VAL A 178 5.23 -5.07 5.16
C VAL A 178 4.64 -6.48 5.04
N SER A 179 3.88 -6.91 6.04
CA SER A 179 3.24 -8.23 6.04
C SER A 179 1.83 -8.21 5.42
N TYR A 180 1.29 -7.05 5.07
CA TYR A 180 -0.08 -6.83 4.61
C TYR A 180 -1.12 -7.44 5.56
N LYS A 181 -1.02 -7.08 6.83
CA LYS A 181 -1.90 -7.56 7.89
C LYS A 181 -2.42 -6.41 8.74
N VAL A 182 -3.69 -6.51 9.13
CA VAL A 182 -4.25 -5.63 10.16
C VAL A 182 -4.18 -6.39 11.49
N ARG A 183 -3.52 -5.80 12.48
CA ARG A 183 -3.32 -6.36 13.81
C ARG A 183 -3.96 -5.45 14.84
N ARG A 184 -4.38 -6.02 15.96
CA ARG A 184 -4.79 -5.26 17.13
C ARG A 184 -3.54 -4.93 17.97
N SER A 185 -3.38 -3.66 18.35
CA SER A 185 -2.43 -3.29 19.41
C SER A 185 -3.01 -3.73 20.76
N GLU A 186 -2.17 -4.32 21.56
CA GLU A 186 -2.50 -4.61 22.97
C GLU A 186 -2.45 -3.34 23.82
#